data_aa7d7ba60d82179c29013a9ca64992bb
#
_entry.id   aa7d7ba60d82179c29013a9ca64992bb
#
_cell.length_a   1.000
_cell.length_b   1.000
_cell.length_c   1.000
_cell.angle_alpha   90.00
_cell.angle_beta   90.00
_cell.angle_gamma   90.00
#
_symmetry.space_group_name_H-M   'P 1'
#
loop_
_entity.id
_entity.type
_entity.pdbx_description
1 polymer ?
#
loop_
_entity_poly.entity_id
_entity_poly.type
_entity_poly.pdbx_seq_one_letter_code
_entity_poly.pdbx_strand_id
1 'polypeptide(L)'
;MGMSTGGGGRKSVMSEINVTPMVDVMLVLLIIFMVTAPLIQQGVKVSLPDAKAPPIEGKDKKLVLTLDRAGKVYIGEVEIPFDELEVKLRTNAKAQADKELYLHADRELKYGVVVEVMAAAQRAGVENVGMITDPVQREVATK
;
A
#
# COMPACT_ATOMS: atom_id res chain seq x y z
N MET A 1 -26.67 73.17 39.60
CA MET A 1 -26.77 71.72 39.99
C MET A 1 -26.61 70.86 38.81
N GLY A 2 -25.39 70.52 38.56
CA GLY A 2 -25.07 69.62 37.43
C GLY A 2 -25.14 68.15 37.85
N MET A 3 -26.13 67.43 37.37
CA MET A 3 -26.17 66.02 37.46
C MET A 3 -25.38 65.45 36.26
N SER A 4 -24.14 65.14 36.52
CA SER A 4 -23.36 64.32 35.56
C SER A 4 -23.85 62.90 35.63
N THR A 5 -24.69 62.54 34.71
CA THR A 5 -24.96 61.13 34.44
C THR A 5 -23.78 60.59 33.67
N GLY A 6 -22.87 59.97 34.38
CA GLY A 6 -21.83 59.16 33.79
C GLY A 6 -22.47 57.95 33.06
N GLY A 7 -22.66 58.15 31.81
CA GLY A 7 -22.99 56.97 30.93
C GLY A 7 -21.85 55.99 30.97
N GLY A 8 -21.99 55.03 31.86
CA GLY A 8 -21.12 53.85 31.83
C GLY A 8 -21.33 53.10 30.50
N GLY A 9 -20.53 53.45 29.52
CA GLY A 9 -20.42 52.65 28.33
C GLY A 9 -20.03 51.23 28.73
N ARG A 10 -21.00 50.34 28.74
CA ARG A 10 -20.71 48.92 28.73
C ARG A 10 -19.87 48.69 27.49
N LYS A 11 -18.57 48.66 27.69
CA LYS A 11 -17.72 48.01 26.70
C LYS A 11 -18.22 46.60 26.65
N SER A 12 -19.04 46.32 25.66
CA SER A 12 -19.30 44.94 25.29
C SER A 12 -17.92 44.35 25.02
N VAL A 13 -17.46 43.53 25.95
CA VAL A 13 -16.34 42.68 25.71
C VAL A 13 -16.86 41.74 24.64
N MET A 14 -16.65 42.11 23.38
CA MET A 14 -16.81 41.20 22.30
C MET A 14 -15.72 40.15 22.54
N SER A 15 -16.14 39.06 23.14
CA SER A 15 -15.36 37.86 23.19
C SER A 15 -15.25 37.34 21.74
N GLU A 16 -14.34 37.95 21.01
CA GLU A 16 -13.97 37.41 19.69
C GLU A 16 -13.35 36.06 19.96
N ILE A 17 -14.07 35.01 19.53
CA ILE A 17 -13.52 33.67 19.49
C ILE A 17 -12.35 33.74 18.52
N ASN A 18 -11.14 33.66 19.06
CA ASN A 18 -9.95 33.64 18.23
C ASN A 18 -9.90 32.30 17.49
N VAL A 19 -10.14 32.35 16.17
CA VAL A 19 -10.16 31.19 15.31
C VAL A 19 -8.75 30.68 15.04
N THR A 20 -7.73 31.48 15.36
CA THR A 20 -6.32 31.13 15.08
C THR A 20 -5.88 29.80 15.69
N PRO A 21 -6.20 29.44 16.96
CA PRO A 21 -5.84 28.12 17.50
C PRO A 21 -6.53 26.98 16.80
N MET A 22 -7.75 27.13 16.35
CA MET A 22 -8.49 26.11 15.60
C MET A 22 -7.88 25.90 14.20
N VAL A 23 -7.57 27.00 13.53
CA VAL A 23 -6.93 26.96 12.20
C VAL A 23 -5.55 26.33 12.28
N ASP A 24 -4.80 26.62 13.32
CA ASP A 24 -3.47 26.02 13.52
C ASP A 24 -3.55 24.51 13.70
N VAL A 25 -4.48 24.02 14.52
CA VAL A 25 -4.73 22.59 14.69
C VAL A 25 -5.14 21.94 13.36
N MET A 26 -6.02 22.59 12.60
CA MET A 26 -6.45 22.08 11.29
C MET A 26 -5.29 22.01 10.29
N LEU A 27 -4.46 23.04 10.24
CA LEU A 27 -3.29 23.06 9.35
C LEU A 27 -2.26 21.99 9.74
N VAL A 28 -2.00 21.81 11.02
CA VAL A 28 -1.08 20.79 11.52
C VAL A 28 -1.59 19.38 11.18
N LEU A 29 -2.87 19.13 11.40
CA LEU A 29 -3.48 17.84 11.02
C LEU A 29 -3.44 17.63 9.50
N LEU A 30 -3.70 18.66 8.71
CA LEU A 30 -3.61 18.59 7.26
C LEU A 30 -2.19 18.23 6.80
N ILE A 31 -1.17 18.83 7.36
CA ILE A 31 0.23 18.54 7.04
C ILE A 31 0.59 17.11 7.45
N ILE A 32 0.16 16.70 8.64
CA ILE A 32 0.38 15.32 9.13
C ILE A 32 -0.25 14.31 8.16
N PHE A 33 -1.50 14.49 7.78
CA PHE A 33 -2.16 13.62 6.81
C PHE A 33 -1.51 13.66 5.44
N MET A 34 -1.04 14.82 5.00
CA MET A 34 -0.36 14.98 3.71
C MET A 34 0.98 14.22 3.68
N VAL A 35 1.71 14.21 4.78
CA VAL A 35 3.00 13.51 4.90
C VAL A 35 2.80 12.00 5.12
N THR A 36 1.79 11.61 5.91
CA THR A 36 1.55 10.20 6.25
C THR A 36 0.79 9.44 5.16
N ALA A 37 -0.03 10.10 4.36
CA ALA A 37 -0.79 9.45 3.29
C ALA A 37 0.09 8.69 2.28
N PRO A 38 1.24 9.22 1.80
CA PRO A 38 2.13 8.47 0.94
C PRO A 38 2.79 7.28 1.61
N LEU A 39 2.95 7.32 2.94
CA LEU A 39 3.57 6.23 3.71
C LEU A 39 2.68 4.98 3.79
N ILE A 40 1.37 5.17 3.68
CA ILE A 40 0.40 4.06 3.67
C ILE A 40 0.45 3.29 2.34
N GLN A 41 0.97 3.91 1.29
CA GLN A 41 1.09 3.31 -0.04
C GLN A 41 2.46 2.66 -0.31
N GLN A 42 3.26 2.43 0.70
CA GLN A 42 4.56 1.77 0.54
C GLN A 42 4.40 0.25 0.35
N GLY A 43 3.65 -0.11 -0.69
CA GLY A 43 3.85 -1.41 -1.32
C GLY A 43 5.15 -1.37 -2.14
N VAL A 44 5.80 -2.50 -2.26
CA VAL A 44 6.96 -2.63 -3.15
C VAL A 44 6.51 -2.32 -4.57
N LYS A 45 7.11 -1.29 -5.17
CA LYS A 45 6.83 -0.95 -6.57
C LYS A 45 7.52 -1.96 -7.47
N VAL A 46 6.73 -2.72 -8.18
CA VAL A 46 7.19 -3.73 -9.13
C VAL A 46 6.63 -3.38 -10.50
N SER A 47 7.49 -3.32 -11.50
CA SER A 47 7.06 -3.26 -12.90
C SER A 47 6.68 -4.64 -13.37
N LEU A 48 5.41 -4.90 -13.55
CA LEU A 48 4.92 -6.21 -13.97
C LEU A 48 5.16 -6.47 -15.45
N PRO A 49 5.36 -7.72 -15.84
CA PRO A 49 5.32 -8.11 -17.24
C PRO A 49 3.96 -7.84 -17.87
N ASP A 50 3.95 -7.30 -19.06
CA ASP A 50 2.72 -7.11 -19.81
C ASP A 50 2.20 -8.45 -20.30
N ALA A 51 1.00 -8.81 -19.93
CA ALA A 51 0.35 -10.01 -20.41
C ALA A 51 -1.17 -9.79 -20.55
N LYS A 52 -1.73 -10.43 -21.55
CA LYS A 52 -3.19 -10.45 -21.75
C LYS A 52 -3.79 -11.49 -20.81
N ALA A 53 -3.96 -11.14 -19.56
CA ALA A 53 -4.64 -11.98 -18.61
C ALA A 53 -5.91 -11.31 -18.08
N PRO A 54 -6.98 -12.05 -17.84
CA PRO A 54 -8.15 -11.50 -17.20
C PRO A 54 -7.80 -11.03 -15.78
N PRO A 55 -8.46 -9.98 -15.28
CA PRO A 55 -8.25 -9.53 -13.91
C PRO A 55 -8.59 -10.65 -12.92
N ILE A 56 -7.75 -10.81 -11.91
CA ILE A 56 -7.97 -11.79 -10.86
C ILE A 56 -9.03 -11.24 -9.91
N GLU A 57 -10.20 -11.87 -9.89
CA GLU A 57 -11.25 -11.54 -8.95
C GLU A 57 -10.85 -11.94 -7.53
N GLY A 58 -11.09 -11.06 -6.56
CA GLY A 58 -10.79 -11.33 -5.15
C GLY A 58 -9.31 -11.24 -4.78
N LYS A 59 -8.54 -10.44 -5.49
CA LYS A 59 -7.10 -10.17 -5.24
C LYS A 59 -6.78 -9.89 -3.77
N ASP A 60 -7.66 -9.16 -3.08
CA ASP A 60 -7.47 -8.79 -1.68
C ASP A 60 -7.60 -9.97 -0.69
N LYS A 61 -8.19 -11.07 -1.15
CA LYS A 61 -8.38 -12.29 -0.35
C LYS A 61 -7.31 -13.35 -0.60
N LYS A 62 -6.49 -13.18 -1.61
CA LYS A 62 -5.47 -14.14 -2.02
C LYS A 62 -4.10 -13.78 -1.44
N LEU A 63 -3.28 -14.80 -1.22
CA LEU A 63 -1.91 -14.59 -0.80
C LEU A 63 -1.08 -14.15 -2.00
N VAL A 64 -0.50 -12.96 -1.91
CA VAL A 64 0.36 -12.40 -2.96
C VAL A 64 1.79 -12.34 -2.48
N LEU A 65 2.67 -12.92 -3.24
CA LEU A 65 4.11 -12.87 -3.06
C LEU A 65 4.69 -11.87 -4.06
N THR A 66 5.39 -10.87 -3.59
CA THR A 66 5.98 -9.85 -4.45
C THR A 66 7.49 -10.04 -4.56
N LEU A 67 8.00 -10.02 -5.79
CA LEU A 67 9.42 -10.02 -6.09
C LEU A 67 9.81 -8.69 -6.71
N ASP A 68 10.75 -8.01 -6.08
CA ASP A 68 11.28 -6.76 -6.61
C ASP A 68 12.38 -7.01 -7.66
N ARG A 69 12.82 -5.93 -8.30
CA ARG A 69 13.89 -5.95 -9.30
C ARG A 69 15.22 -6.52 -8.77
N ALA A 70 15.48 -6.39 -7.48
CA ALA A 70 16.68 -6.93 -6.84
C ALA A 70 16.58 -8.43 -6.52
N GLY A 71 15.42 -9.05 -6.76
CA GLY A 71 15.17 -10.46 -6.44
C GLY A 71 14.79 -10.69 -4.99
N LYS A 72 14.41 -9.66 -4.27
CA LYS A 72 13.91 -9.76 -2.91
C LYS A 72 12.45 -10.17 -2.91
N VAL A 73 12.09 -11.01 -1.96
CA VAL A 73 10.74 -11.56 -1.82
C VAL A 73 10.03 -10.90 -0.66
N TYR A 74 8.77 -10.51 -0.89
CA TYR A 74 7.93 -9.87 0.12
C TYR A 74 6.58 -10.58 0.21
N ILE A 75 6.10 -10.75 1.43
CA ILE A 75 4.69 -11.09 1.71
C ILE A 75 4.04 -9.85 2.31
N GLY A 76 3.15 -9.22 1.55
CA GLY A 76 2.65 -7.90 1.93
C GLY A 76 3.77 -6.86 1.96
N GLU A 77 4.09 -6.34 3.13
CA GLU A 77 5.17 -5.36 3.34
C GLU A 77 6.43 -5.96 3.99
N VAL A 78 6.39 -7.24 4.33
CA VAL A 78 7.47 -7.91 5.05
C VAL A 78 8.42 -8.60 4.08
N GLU A 79 9.68 -8.18 4.11
CA GLU A 79 10.75 -8.87 3.37
C GLU A 79 11.03 -10.25 3.99
N ILE A 80 11.11 -11.26 3.15
CA ILE A 80 11.43 -12.62 3.56
C ILE A 80 12.70 -13.05 2.85
N PRO A 81 13.74 -13.45 3.59
CA PRO A 81 14.91 -14.07 2.99
C PRO A 81 14.53 -15.31 2.20
N PHE A 82 15.16 -15.52 1.06
CA PHE A 82 14.86 -16.65 0.18
C PHE A 82 14.99 -18.01 0.91
N ASP A 83 15.98 -18.12 1.79
CA ASP A 83 16.23 -19.34 2.58
C ASP A 83 15.08 -19.66 3.55
N GLU A 84 14.36 -18.65 4.00
CA GLU A 84 13.23 -18.81 4.93
C GLU A 84 11.87 -18.89 4.20
N LEU A 85 11.84 -18.64 2.91
CA LEU A 85 10.60 -18.55 2.13
C LEU A 85 9.78 -19.83 2.22
N GLU A 86 10.40 -20.98 2.05
CA GLU A 86 9.73 -22.28 2.12
C GLU A 86 9.11 -22.53 3.49
N VAL A 87 9.85 -22.25 4.56
CA VAL A 87 9.37 -22.41 5.93
C VAL A 87 8.24 -21.44 6.22
N LYS A 88 8.38 -20.19 5.82
CA LYS A 88 7.34 -19.16 6.00
C LYS A 88 6.05 -19.49 5.26
N LEU A 89 6.12 -19.99 4.04
CA LEU A 89 4.95 -20.43 3.29
C LEU A 89 4.32 -21.69 3.88
N ARG A 90 5.13 -22.62 4.35
CA ARG A 90 4.65 -23.85 4.99
C ARG A 90 3.90 -23.57 6.29
N THR A 91 4.31 -22.56 7.04
CA THR A 91 3.67 -22.14 8.30
C THR A 91 2.57 -21.10 8.10
N ASN A 92 2.43 -20.54 6.89
CA ASN A 92 1.40 -19.55 6.60
C ASN A 92 0.03 -20.22 6.47
N ALA A 93 -0.88 -19.87 7.38
CA ALA A 93 -2.22 -20.47 7.42
C ALA A 93 -3.00 -20.25 6.12
N LYS A 94 -2.87 -19.08 5.50
CA LYS A 94 -3.58 -18.73 4.26
C LYS A 94 -3.04 -19.52 3.07
N ALA A 95 -1.73 -19.67 2.96
CA ALA A 95 -1.10 -20.50 1.94
C ALA A 95 -1.53 -21.96 2.03
N GLN A 96 -1.64 -22.48 3.24
CA GLN A 96 -2.02 -23.88 3.48
C GLN A 96 -3.53 -24.12 3.32
N ALA A 97 -4.36 -23.13 3.65
CA ALA A 97 -5.81 -23.25 3.51
C ALA A 97 -6.25 -23.19 2.04
N ASP A 98 -5.74 -22.24 1.29
CA ASP A 98 -6.13 -22.00 -0.11
C ASP A 98 -5.31 -22.85 -1.08
N LYS A 99 -4.11 -23.26 -0.69
CA LYS A 99 -3.10 -23.96 -1.55
C LYS A 99 -2.82 -23.24 -2.87
N GLU A 100 -3.06 -21.95 -2.88
CA GLU A 100 -2.99 -21.07 -4.01
C GLU A 100 -2.18 -19.84 -3.65
N LEU A 101 -1.26 -19.45 -4.51
CA LEU A 101 -0.36 -18.31 -4.35
C LEU A 101 -0.33 -17.50 -5.63
N TYR A 102 -0.37 -16.19 -5.50
CA TYR A 102 -0.16 -15.29 -6.62
C TYR A 102 1.20 -14.64 -6.54
N LEU A 103 1.93 -14.69 -7.63
CA LEU A 103 3.26 -14.13 -7.76
C LEU A 103 3.20 -12.83 -8.53
N HIS A 104 3.68 -11.77 -7.91
CA HIS A 104 3.78 -10.43 -8.45
C HIS A 104 5.26 -10.12 -8.67
N ALA A 105 5.79 -10.43 -9.83
CA ALA A 105 7.21 -10.34 -10.13
C ALA A 105 7.53 -9.14 -11.05
N ASP A 106 8.63 -8.44 -10.77
CA ASP A 106 9.11 -7.38 -11.64
C ASP A 106 9.47 -7.93 -13.03
N ARG A 107 9.14 -7.16 -14.07
CA ARG A 107 9.38 -7.53 -15.47
C ARG A 107 10.85 -7.75 -15.82
N GLU A 108 11.76 -7.10 -15.11
CA GLU A 108 13.21 -7.16 -15.35
C GLU A 108 13.90 -8.28 -14.58
N LEU A 109 13.16 -9.04 -13.76
CA LEU A 109 13.70 -10.19 -13.09
C LEU A 109 14.10 -11.28 -14.07
N LYS A 110 15.21 -11.95 -13.76
CA LYS A 110 15.59 -13.15 -14.49
C LYS A 110 14.58 -14.26 -14.26
N TYR A 111 14.18 -14.91 -15.31
CA TYR A 111 13.24 -16.04 -15.28
C TYR A 111 13.64 -17.13 -14.26
N GLY A 112 14.93 -17.40 -14.13
CA GLY A 112 15.46 -18.37 -13.17
C GLY A 112 15.06 -18.07 -11.72
N VAL A 113 15.09 -16.80 -11.31
CA VAL A 113 14.70 -16.38 -9.95
C VAL A 113 13.21 -16.64 -9.72
N VAL A 114 12.38 -16.33 -10.69
CA VAL A 114 10.94 -16.59 -10.62
C VAL A 114 10.64 -18.09 -10.49
N VAL A 115 11.33 -18.92 -11.27
CA VAL A 115 11.19 -20.38 -11.20
C VAL A 115 11.64 -20.93 -9.86
N GLU A 116 12.72 -20.41 -9.27
CA GLU A 116 13.18 -20.83 -7.94
C GLU A 116 12.15 -20.52 -6.85
N VAL A 117 11.52 -19.35 -6.92
CA VAL A 117 10.45 -18.96 -6.00
C VAL A 117 9.22 -19.85 -6.16
N MET A 118 8.83 -20.13 -7.39
CA MET A 118 7.72 -21.06 -7.67
C MET A 118 8.01 -22.47 -7.14
N ALA A 119 9.23 -22.95 -7.33
CA ALA A 119 9.64 -24.25 -6.82
C ALA A 119 9.63 -24.30 -5.29
N ALA A 120 10.09 -23.24 -4.63
CA ALA A 120 10.01 -23.12 -3.17
C ALA A 120 8.56 -23.12 -2.67
N ALA A 121 7.66 -22.44 -3.36
CA ALA A 121 6.23 -22.44 -3.04
C ALA A 121 5.62 -23.84 -3.18
N GLN A 122 5.95 -24.57 -4.25
CA GLN A 122 5.49 -25.94 -4.44
C GLN A 122 6.00 -26.89 -3.35
N ARG A 123 7.26 -26.79 -2.98
CA ARG A 123 7.83 -27.57 -1.85
C ARG A 123 7.16 -27.24 -0.52
N ALA A 124 6.69 -26.01 -0.35
CA ALA A 124 5.93 -25.59 0.84
C ALA A 124 4.48 -26.11 0.87
N GLY A 125 4.02 -26.78 -0.15
CA GLY A 125 2.67 -27.35 -0.23
C GLY A 125 1.66 -26.53 -1.01
N VAL A 126 2.08 -25.47 -1.72
CA VAL A 126 1.22 -24.70 -2.62
C VAL A 126 1.03 -25.50 -3.92
N GLU A 127 -0.22 -25.75 -4.28
CA GLU A 127 -0.54 -26.55 -5.47
C GLU A 127 -0.63 -25.69 -6.73
N ASN A 128 -1.14 -24.45 -6.57
CA ASN A 128 -1.36 -23.53 -7.67
C ASN A 128 -0.60 -22.23 -7.48
N VAL A 129 0.25 -21.88 -8.42
CA VAL A 129 0.95 -20.59 -8.44
C VAL A 129 0.51 -19.82 -9.68
N GLY A 130 -0.20 -18.73 -9.46
CA GLY A 130 -0.60 -17.79 -10.50
C GLY A 130 0.35 -16.61 -10.58
N MET A 131 0.56 -16.06 -11.77
CA MET A 131 1.27 -14.79 -11.92
C MET A 131 0.30 -13.64 -12.10
N ILE A 132 0.51 -12.56 -11.35
CA ILE A 132 -0.20 -11.30 -11.55
C ILE A 132 0.54 -10.50 -12.60
N THR A 133 -0.18 -10.10 -13.63
CA THR A 133 0.35 -9.30 -14.74
C THR A 133 -0.47 -8.04 -14.89
N ASP A 134 0.16 -6.96 -15.33
CA ASP A 134 -0.58 -5.78 -15.71
C ASP A 134 -1.26 -6.00 -17.06
N PRO A 135 -2.51 -5.53 -17.22
CA PRO A 135 -3.13 -5.55 -18.53
C PRO A 135 -2.33 -4.70 -19.50
N VAL A 136 -2.05 -5.23 -20.66
CA VAL A 136 -1.36 -4.50 -21.72
C VAL A 136 -2.19 -3.29 -22.08
N GLN A 137 -1.77 -2.12 -21.67
CA GLN A 137 -2.20 -0.90 -22.29
C GLN A 137 -1.57 -0.86 -23.68
N ARG A 138 -2.34 -1.25 -24.68
CA ARG A 138 -1.96 -0.97 -26.05
C ARG A 138 -1.90 0.55 -26.19
N GLU A 139 -0.74 1.13 -26.09
CA GLU A 139 -0.48 2.34 -26.82
C GLU A 139 -0.70 1.99 -28.29
N VAL A 140 -1.85 2.37 -28.81
CA VAL A 140 -2.06 2.35 -30.25
C VAL A 140 -1.10 3.40 -30.77
N ALA A 141 0.10 2.95 -31.15
CA ALA A 141 1.00 3.77 -31.92
C ALA A 141 0.30 4.03 -33.25
N THR A 142 -0.47 5.08 -33.31
CA THR A 142 -0.94 5.65 -34.55
C THR A 142 0.28 6.18 -35.30
N LYS A 143 0.70 5.40 -36.24
CA LYS A 143 1.57 5.95 -37.27
C LYS A 143 0.77 6.95 -38.11
#